data_09438ae5d7341147cea15f52d52b78af
#
_entry.id   09438ae5d7341147cea15f52d52b78af
#
_cell.length_a   1.000
_cell.length_b   1.000
_cell.length_c   1.000
_cell.angle_alpha   90.00
_cell.angle_beta   90.00
_cell.angle_gamma   90.00
#
_symmetry.space_group_name_H-M   'P 1'
#
loop_
_entity.id
_entity.type
_entity.pdbx_description
1 polymer ?
#
loop_
_entity_poly.entity_id
_entity_poly.type
_entity_poly.pdbx_seq_one_letter_code
_entity_poly.pdbx_strand_id
1 'polypeptide(L)'
;MKYDSVAELVNEAEKRGLKLSELVLKSQAQIAERTEAEMFAQMARSLEVMKESVQEGMDRDKRSASGLTGGDAFKMNEALMGGKTIAGPFFGKAMVKAIAVAQTNACMGRIVASPTAGSCGILPSALLTLQEERNIPDKDLVMALFTASAIGIVIATNASVAGAAGGCQAECGAASAMAAAAMVELCGGTPKQCEHACAIALKNILGLVCDPVAGLVEIPCIKRNAGGVGNALVAAELALAGVESHIPADEVIVAMKKVGDMMSPTLKETAEAGLATTPTGKKLCEKVFG
;
A
#
# COMPACT_ATOMS: atom_id res chain seq x y z
N MET A 1 6.47 23.55 4.72
CA MET A 1 7.38 22.96 5.71
C MET A 1 7.63 21.52 5.28
N LYS A 2 8.87 21.09 5.14
CA LYS A 2 9.22 19.71 4.77
C LYS A 2 9.51 18.96 6.06
N TYR A 3 8.82 17.85 6.30
CA TYR A 3 9.10 16.98 7.44
C TYR A 3 10.07 15.90 7.01
N ASP A 4 11.16 15.72 7.73
CA ASP A 4 12.21 14.78 7.39
C ASP A 4 12.07 13.45 8.17
N SER A 5 11.16 13.38 9.16
CA SER A 5 10.88 12.17 9.95
C SER A 5 9.41 12.03 10.33
N VAL A 6 8.99 10.81 10.66
CA VAL A 6 7.66 10.52 11.19
C VAL A 6 7.51 11.15 12.57
N ALA A 7 8.53 11.07 13.39
CA ALA A 7 8.52 11.69 14.74
C ALA A 7 8.32 13.21 14.66
N GLU A 8 8.98 13.90 13.73
CA GLU A 8 8.80 15.34 13.55
C GLU A 8 7.36 15.67 13.13
N LEU A 9 6.80 14.90 12.19
CA LEU A 9 5.43 15.05 11.73
C LEU A 9 4.43 14.86 12.88
N VAL A 10 4.60 13.81 13.69
CA VAL A 10 3.75 13.50 14.84
C VAL A 10 3.83 14.58 15.91
N ASN A 11 5.05 14.95 16.31
CA ASN A 11 5.27 15.98 17.34
C ASN A 11 4.67 17.34 16.94
N GLU A 12 4.77 17.73 15.67
CA GLU A 12 4.23 18.99 15.20
C GLU A 12 2.67 18.94 15.15
N ALA A 13 2.09 17.80 14.75
CA ALA A 13 0.65 17.61 14.76
C ALA A 13 0.09 17.69 16.21
N GLU A 14 0.71 16.97 17.14
CA GLU A 14 0.31 17.00 18.56
C GLU A 14 0.45 18.39 19.18
N LYS A 15 1.57 19.06 18.94
CA LYS A 15 1.83 20.44 19.43
C LYS A 15 0.77 21.42 18.94
N ARG A 16 0.25 21.26 17.72
CA ARG A 16 -0.78 22.13 17.14
C ARG A 16 -2.20 21.65 17.42
N GLY A 17 -2.40 20.48 18.00
CA GLY A 17 -3.71 19.87 18.19
C GLY A 17 -4.41 19.53 16.86
N LEU A 18 -3.63 19.16 15.83
CA LEU A 18 -4.11 18.82 14.48
C LEU A 18 -4.00 17.31 14.23
N LYS A 19 -4.82 16.81 13.30
CA LYS A 19 -4.59 15.52 12.67
C LYS A 19 -3.39 15.59 11.74
N LEU A 20 -2.77 14.44 11.43
CA LEU A 20 -1.68 14.38 10.46
C LEU A 20 -2.13 14.90 9.09
N SER A 21 -3.32 14.50 8.65
CA SER A 21 -3.90 14.94 7.37
C SER A 21 -4.03 16.45 7.26
N GLU A 22 -4.49 17.11 8.32
CA GLU A 22 -4.68 18.59 8.34
C GLU A 22 -3.33 19.32 8.28
N LEU A 23 -2.34 18.82 9.04
CA LEU A 23 -0.99 19.37 9.03
C LEU A 23 -0.35 19.23 7.65
N VAL A 24 -0.51 18.05 7.04
CA VAL A 24 0.10 17.73 5.74
C VAL A 24 -0.57 18.50 4.62
N LEU A 25 -1.90 18.61 4.58
CA LEU A 25 -2.62 19.43 3.59
C LEU A 25 -2.11 20.87 3.59
N LYS A 26 -2.04 21.51 4.77
CA LYS A 26 -1.52 22.88 4.92
C LYS A 26 -0.06 23.00 4.44
N SER A 27 0.78 22.05 4.86
CA SER A 27 2.19 22.05 4.49
C SER A 27 2.40 21.86 2.98
N GLN A 28 1.69 20.92 2.37
CA GLN A 28 1.79 20.64 0.94
C GLN A 28 1.23 21.80 0.10
N ALA A 29 0.15 22.44 0.52
CA ALA A 29 -0.40 23.62 -0.12
C ALA A 29 0.64 24.76 -0.14
N GLN A 30 1.32 25.00 0.98
CA GLN A 30 2.37 25.99 1.09
C GLN A 30 3.59 25.68 0.21
N ILE A 31 4.05 24.42 0.18
CA ILE A 31 5.20 23.98 -0.65
C ILE A 31 4.88 24.11 -2.14
N ALA A 32 3.65 23.75 -2.54
CA ALA A 32 3.21 23.78 -3.93
C ALA A 32 2.78 25.17 -4.40
N GLU A 33 2.78 26.16 -3.52
CA GLU A 33 2.26 27.52 -3.78
C GLU A 33 0.81 27.49 -4.32
N ARG A 34 -0.01 26.61 -3.71
CA ARG A 34 -1.43 26.41 -4.05
C ARG A 34 -2.31 26.57 -2.82
N THR A 35 -3.61 26.69 -3.04
CA THR A 35 -4.59 26.68 -1.96
C THR A 35 -4.84 25.25 -1.43
N GLU A 36 -5.24 25.13 -0.17
CA GLU A 36 -5.67 23.85 0.42
C GLU A 36 -6.83 23.23 -0.40
N ALA A 37 -7.73 24.04 -0.93
CA ALA A 37 -8.84 23.58 -1.76
C ALA A 37 -8.37 22.94 -3.09
N GLU A 38 -7.37 23.52 -3.74
CA GLU A 38 -6.79 22.96 -4.97
C GLU A 38 -6.06 21.65 -4.70
N MET A 39 -5.30 21.56 -3.59
CA MET A 39 -4.63 20.32 -3.16
C MET A 39 -5.65 19.23 -2.83
N PHE A 40 -6.69 19.59 -2.10
CA PHE A 40 -7.78 18.67 -1.77
C PHE A 40 -8.47 18.17 -3.05
N ALA A 41 -8.82 19.03 -3.99
CA ALA A 41 -9.44 18.64 -5.25
C ALA A 41 -8.52 17.74 -6.10
N GLN A 42 -7.21 17.95 -6.06
CA GLN A 42 -6.25 17.06 -6.72
C GLN A 42 -6.24 15.66 -6.08
N MET A 43 -6.22 15.57 -4.75
CA MET A 43 -6.26 14.31 -4.02
C MET A 43 -7.60 13.58 -4.22
N ALA A 44 -8.72 14.32 -4.28
CA ALA A 44 -10.03 13.75 -4.59
C ALA A 44 -10.05 13.06 -5.96
N ARG A 45 -9.39 13.61 -6.98
CA ARG A 45 -9.26 12.93 -8.29
C ARG A 45 -8.48 11.62 -8.18
N SER A 46 -7.48 11.55 -7.30
CA SER A 46 -6.78 10.28 -7.04
C SER A 46 -7.71 9.25 -6.39
N LEU A 47 -8.55 9.67 -5.45
CA LEU A 47 -9.55 8.78 -4.84
C LEU A 47 -10.53 8.21 -5.89
N GLU A 48 -10.99 9.03 -6.82
CA GLU A 48 -11.88 8.54 -7.90
C GLU A 48 -11.18 7.49 -8.77
N VAL A 49 -9.92 7.71 -9.17
CA VAL A 49 -9.14 6.70 -9.92
C VAL A 49 -8.97 5.42 -9.11
N MET A 50 -8.77 5.51 -7.79
CA MET A 50 -8.69 4.34 -6.92
C MET A 50 -10.01 3.54 -6.93
N LYS A 51 -11.16 4.21 -6.89
CA LYS A 51 -12.48 3.56 -6.97
C LYS A 51 -12.71 2.90 -8.34
N GLU A 52 -12.43 3.62 -9.41
CA GLU A 52 -12.53 3.12 -10.79
C GLU A 52 -11.68 1.87 -10.99
N SER A 53 -10.43 1.87 -10.48
CA SER A 53 -9.51 0.75 -10.62
C SER A 53 -9.98 -0.52 -9.92
N VAL A 54 -10.70 -0.40 -8.79
CA VAL A 54 -11.35 -1.56 -8.15
C VAL A 54 -12.43 -2.15 -9.05
N GLN A 55 -13.29 -1.30 -9.61
CA GLN A 55 -14.40 -1.77 -10.47
C GLN A 55 -13.87 -2.44 -11.74
N GLU A 56 -12.88 -1.81 -12.38
CA GLU A 56 -12.26 -2.34 -13.59
C GLU A 56 -11.60 -3.71 -13.38
N GLY A 57 -10.94 -3.92 -12.23
CA GLY A 57 -10.28 -5.17 -11.89
C GLY A 57 -11.22 -6.32 -11.51
N MET A 58 -12.51 -6.04 -11.33
CA MET A 58 -13.54 -7.05 -11.05
C MET A 58 -14.02 -7.79 -12.30
N ASP A 59 -13.60 -7.37 -13.50
CA ASP A 59 -13.98 -8.04 -14.75
C ASP A 59 -13.44 -9.49 -14.78
N ARG A 60 -14.39 -10.43 -14.94
CA ARG A 60 -14.12 -11.86 -14.97
C ARG A 60 -13.18 -12.27 -16.11
N ASP A 61 -13.37 -11.66 -17.28
CA ASP A 61 -12.75 -12.11 -18.52
C ASP A 61 -11.50 -11.33 -18.90
N LYS A 62 -11.23 -10.24 -18.17
CA LYS A 62 -10.05 -9.41 -18.38
C LYS A 62 -8.77 -10.19 -18.03
N ARG A 63 -7.77 -10.10 -18.90
CA ARG A 63 -6.46 -10.76 -18.74
C ARG A 63 -5.35 -9.73 -18.84
N SER A 64 -4.26 -10.01 -18.12
CA SER A 64 -3.04 -9.23 -18.23
C SER A 64 -2.46 -9.28 -19.66
N ALA A 65 -1.59 -8.33 -19.99
CA ALA A 65 -0.95 -8.29 -21.30
C ALA A 65 -0.13 -9.56 -21.62
N SER A 66 0.43 -10.21 -20.59
CA SER A 66 1.14 -11.50 -20.71
C SER A 66 0.20 -12.71 -20.86
N GLY A 67 -1.08 -12.56 -20.52
CA GLY A 67 -2.04 -13.64 -20.44
C GLY A 67 -1.86 -14.59 -19.23
N LEU A 68 -0.91 -14.29 -18.32
CA LEU A 68 -0.62 -15.15 -17.17
C LEU A 68 -1.65 -15.01 -16.05
N THR A 69 -2.24 -13.82 -15.90
CA THR A 69 -3.12 -13.49 -14.77
C THR A 69 -4.43 -12.85 -15.24
N GLY A 70 -5.44 -12.83 -14.35
CA GLY A 70 -6.74 -12.19 -14.58
C GLY A 70 -7.91 -13.01 -14.01
N GLY A 71 -9.00 -12.32 -13.68
CA GLY A 71 -10.22 -12.91 -13.14
C GLY A 71 -10.13 -13.41 -11.69
N ASP A 72 -9.00 -13.22 -10.98
CA ASP A 72 -8.83 -13.73 -9.60
C ASP A 72 -9.64 -12.90 -8.60
N ALA A 73 -9.77 -11.58 -8.79
CA ALA A 73 -10.62 -10.75 -7.95
C ALA A 73 -12.09 -11.18 -8.05
N PHE A 74 -12.56 -11.46 -9.26
CA PHE A 74 -13.92 -11.99 -9.48
C PHE A 74 -14.13 -13.32 -8.75
N LYS A 75 -13.24 -14.30 -8.94
CA LYS A 75 -13.31 -15.61 -8.26
C LYS A 75 -13.34 -15.46 -6.75
N MET A 76 -12.49 -14.59 -6.21
CA MET A 76 -12.43 -14.36 -4.76
C MET A 76 -13.71 -13.70 -4.24
N ASN A 77 -14.29 -12.77 -5.02
CA ASN A 77 -15.57 -12.14 -4.67
C ASN A 77 -16.72 -13.15 -4.68
N GLU A 78 -16.79 -14.05 -5.67
CA GLU A 78 -17.78 -15.15 -5.68
C GLU A 78 -17.65 -16.04 -4.45
N ALA A 79 -16.42 -16.39 -4.06
CA ALA A 79 -16.17 -17.19 -2.86
C ALA A 79 -16.61 -16.45 -1.59
N LEU A 80 -16.35 -15.14 -1.51
CA LEU A 80 -16.77 -14.28 -0.41
C LEU A 80 -18.30 -14.21 -0.32
N MET A 81 -18.98 -13.94 -1.43
CA MET A 81 -20.45 -13.87 -1.50
C MET A 81 -21.11 -15.22 -1.20
N GLY A 82 -20.44 -16.32 -1.53
CA GLY A 82 -20.86 -17.70 -1.19
C GLY A 82 -20.52 -18.12 0.24
N GLY A 83 -20.04 -17.23 1.10
CA GLY A 83 -19.70 -17.51 2.49
C GLY A 83 -18.43 -18.35 2.68
N LYS A 84 -17.63 -18.55 1.64
CA LYS A 84 -16.36 -19.32 1.68
C LYS A 84 -15.20 -18.42 2.13
N THR A 85 -15.27 -17.88 3.34
CA THR A 85 -14.22 -17.01 3.91
C THR A 85 -13.86 -17.49 5.31
N ILE A 86 -12.56 -17.48 5.64
CA ILE A 86 -12.04 -17.82 6.96
C ILE A 86 -11.95 -16.56 7.83
N ALA A 87 -11.53 -15.44 7.23
CA ALA A 87 -11.20 -14.21 7.93
C ALA A 87 -12.36 -13.19 8.05
N GLY A 88 -13.58 -13.65 7.70
CA GLY A 88 -14.77 -12.80 7.75
C GLY A 88 -14.94 -11.85 6.56
N PRO A 89 -16.12 -11.20 6.46
CA PRO A 89 -16.47 -10.38 5.28
C PRO A 89 -15.58 -9.16 5.09
N PHE A 90 -15.22 -8.47 6.16
CA PHE A 90 -14.42 -7.25 6.10
C PHE A 90 -13.05 -7.51 5.43
N PHE A 91 -12.31 -8.47 5.98
CA PHE A 91 -10.99 -8.82 5.43
C PHE A 91 -11.10 -9.41 4.02
N GLY A 92 -12.15 -10.20 3.77
CA GLY A 92 -12.45 -10.74 2.43
C GLY A 92 -12.62 -9.64 1.39
N LYS A 93 -13.42 -8.61 1.68
CA LYS A 93 -13.61 -7.44 0.82
C LYS A 93 -12.32 -6.67 0.56
N ALA A 94 -11.48 -6.50 1.59
CA ALA A 94 -10.19 -5.84 1.44
C ALA A 94 -9.27 -6.60 0.48
N MET A 95 -9.16 -7.92 0.62
CA MET A 95 -8.38 -8.76 -0.28
C MET A 95 -8.90 -8.73 -1.73
N VAL A 96 -10.22 -8.79 -1.92
CA VAL A 96 -10.86 -8.69 -3.25
C VAL A 96 -10.45 -7.39 -3.93
N LYS A 97 -10.60 -6.25 -3.24
CA LYS A 97 -10.24 -4.94 -3.79
C LYS A 97 -8.75 -4.82 -4.08
N ALA A 98 -7.88 -5.34 -3.19
CA ALA A 98 -6.44 -5.31 -3.39
C ALA A 98 -6.01 -6.08 -4.66
N ILE A 99 -6.59 -7.26 -4.86
CA ILE A 99 -6.38 -8.06 -6.07
C ILE A 99 -6.94 -7.33 -7.29
N ALA A 100 -8.13 -6.73 -7.20
CA ALA A 100 -8.77 -6.02 -8.31
C ALA A 100 -7.90 -4.88 -8.84
N VAL A 101 -7.42 -3.98 -7.95
CA VAL A 101 -6.54 -2.88 -8.36
C VAL A 101 -5.23 -3.38 -8.96
N ALA A 102 -4.61 -4.40 -8.35
CA ALA A 102 -3.38 -4.98 -8.88
C ALA A 102 -3.59 -5.67 -10.24
N GLN A 103 -4.76 -6.28 -10.48
CA GLN A 103 -5.13 -6.82 -11.79
C GLN A 103 -5.38 -5.71 -12.82
N THR A 104 -6.02 -4.61 -12.43
CA THR A 104 -6.16 -3.43 -13.30
C THR A 104 -4.80 -2.95 -13.79
N ASN A 105 -3.81 -2.86 -12.87
CA ASN A 105 -2.44 -2.52 -13.24
C ASN A 105 -1.83 -3.54 -14.23
N ALA A 106 -1.94 -4.85 -13.94
CA ALA A 106 -1.41 -5.90 -14.81
C ALA A 106 -2.07 -5.94 -16.20
N CYS A 107 -3.30 -5.46 -16.30
CA CYS A 107 -4.06 -5.32 -17.56
C CYS A 107 -3.83 -3.96 -18.25
N MET A 108 -2.82 -3.19 -17.86
CA MET A 108 -2.51 -1.86 -18.41
C MET A 108 -3.61 -0.82 -18.20
N GLY A 109 -4.47 -1.02 -17.18
CA GLY A 109 -5.51 -0.08 -16.80
C GLY A 109 -4.97 1.07 -15.97
N ARG A 110 -5.83 2.05 -15.69
CA ARG A 110 -5.47 3.25 -14.93
C ARG A 110 -5.52 2.99 -13.44
N ILE A 111 -4.41 3.26 -12.74
CA ILE A 111 -4.29 3.14 -11.28
C ILE A 111 -3.59 4.37 -10.69
N VAL A 112 -3.64 4.49 -9.37
CA VAL A 112 -2.77 5.40 -8.61
C VAL A 112 -1.62 4.59 -8.02
N ALA A 113 -0.39 4.93 -8.37
CA ALA A 113 0.78 4.35 -7.73
C ALA A 113 0.86 4.84 -6.26
N SER A 114 0.75 3.92 -5.29
CA SER A 114 0.71 4.26 -3.87
C SER A 114 1.50 3.24 -3.00
N PRO A 115 2.83 3.36 -2.86
CA PRO A 115 3.70 4.34 -3.52
C PRO A 115 4.14 3.94 -4.94
N THR A 116 4.03 2.65 -5.32
CA THR A 116 4.43 2.14 -6.64
C THR A 116 3.27 1.42 -7.35
N ALA A 117 3.43 1.12 -8.64
CA ALA A 117 2.47 0.31 -9.39
C ALA A 117 2.37 -1.12 -8.83
N GLY A 118 3.47 -1.70 -8.34
CA GLY A 118 3.50 -3.05 -7.79
C GLY A 118 2.73 -3.22 -6.48
N SER A 119 2.53 -2.14 -5.74
CA SER A 119 1.79 -2.12 -4.46
C SER A 119 0.51 -1.30 -4.49
N CYS A 120 0.04 -0.93 -5.69
CA CYS A 120 -1.07 0.01 -5.91
C CYS A 120 -2.41 -0.40 -5.30
N GLY A 121 -2.61 -1.69 -5.01
CA GLY A 121 -3.86 -2.21 -4.45
C GLY A 121 -3.99 -2.08 -2.94
N ILE A 122 -2.89 -1.91 -2.20
CA ILE A 122 -2.89 -1.98 -0.73
C ILE A 122 -3.65 -0.80 -0.12
N LEU A 123 -3.25 0.43 -0.43
CA LEU A 123 -3.85 1.64 0.15
C LEU A 123 -5.33 1.81 -0.24
N PRO A 124 -5.72 1.74 -1.53
CA PRO A 124 -7.12 1.92 -1.88
C PRO A 124 -8.03 0.83 -1.31
N SER A 125 -7.58 -0.43 -1.28
CA SER A 125 -8.40 -1.52 -0.73
C SER A 125 -8.65 -1.37 0.76
N ALA A 126 -7.66 -0.92 1.54
CA ALA A 126 -7.80 -0.64 2.96
C ALA A 126 -8.84 0.46 3.20
N LEU A 127 -8.68 1.61 2.54
CA LEU A 127 -9.53 2.77 2.74
C LEU A 127 -10.95 2.56 2.25
N LEU A 128 -11.13 2.01 1.04
CA LEU A 128 -12.46 1.78 0.45
C LEU A 128 -13.24 0.69 1.20
N THR A 129 -12.56 -0.31 1.77
CA THR A 129 -13.24 -1.31 2.60
C THR A 129 -13.70 -0.71 3.92
N LEU A 130 -12.86 0.11 4.56
CA LEU A 130 -13.22 0.80 5.78
C LEU A 130 -14.35 1.81 5.55
N GLN A 131 -14.34 2.50 4.40
CA GLN A 131 -15.41 3.38 3.97
C GLN A 131 -16.76 2.67 3.92
N GLU A 132 -16.81 1.54 3.22
CA GLU A 132 -18.05 0.75 3.08
C GLU A 132 -18.57 0.24 4.42
N GLU A 133 -17.67 -0.22 5.29
CA GLU A 133 -18.04 -0.80 6.58
C GLU A 133 -18.56 0.23 7.58
N ARG A 134 -18.00 1.44 7.54
CA ARG A 134 -18.31 2.50 8.51
C ARG A 134 -19.07 3.69 7.93
N ASN A 135 -19.47 3.63 6.66
CA ASN A 135 -20.15 4.70 5.93
C ASN A 135 -19.38 6.04 6.00
N ILE A 136 -18.08 6.00 5.82
CA ILE A 136 -17.20 7.18 5.89
C ILE A 136 -17.39 8.04 4.63
N PRO A 137 -17.60 9.36 4.74
CA PRO A 137 -17.75 10.21 3.57
C PRO A 137 -16.43 10.38 2.81
N ASP A 138 -16.49 10.56 1.49
CA ASP A 138 -15.32 10.70 0.60
C ASP A 138 -14.33 11.76 1.08
N LYS A 139 -14.83 12.87 1.62
CA LYS A 139 -13.97 13.95 2.13
C LYS A 139 -12.98 13.45 3.20
N ASP A 140 -13.38 12.52 4.05
CA ASP A 140 -12.53 12.01 5.12
C ASP A 140 -11.51 11.00 4.56
N LEU A 141 -11.88 10.23 3.51
CA LEU A 141 -10.92 9.42 2.78
C LEU A 141 -9.87 10.28 2.08
N VAL A 142 -10.28 11.38 1.44
CA VAL A 142 -9.33 12.32 0.82
C VAL A 142 -8.35 12.85 1.86
N MET A 143 -8.83 13.20 3.07
CA MET A 143 -7.94 13.61 4.16
C MET A 143 -6.99 12.49 4.56
N ALA A 144 -7.46 11.25 4.72
CA ALA A 144 -6.61 10.11 5.06
C ALA A 144 -5.51 9.83 4.00
N LEU A 145 -5.77 10.15 2.73
CA LEU A 145 -4.75 10.07 1.68
C LEU A 145 -3.60 11.08 1.90
N PHE A 146 -3.84 12.24 2.53
CA PHE A 146 -2.75 13.14 2.94
C PHE A 146 -1.90 12.52 4.04
N THR A 147 -2.49 11.85 5.02
CA THR A 147 -1.73 11.09 6.03
C THR A 147 -0.89 9.99 5.39
N ALA A 148 -1.50 9.18 4.51
CA ALA A 148 -0.76 8.17 3.75
C ALA A 148 0.39 8.77 2.95
N SER A 149 0.15 9.88 2.25
CA SER A 149 1.17 10.57 1.46
C SER A 149 2.35 11.04 2.29
N ALA A 150 2.11 11.58 3.49
CA ALA A 150 3.19 12.02 4.38
C ALA A 150 4.10 10.86 4.81
N ILE A 151 3.51 9.74 5.23
CA ILE A 151 4.26 8.53 5.58
C ILE A 151 5.07 8.04 4.37
N GLY A 152 4.45 7.99 3.18
CA GLY A 152 5.14 7.58 1.95
C GLY A 152 6.31 8.49 1.59
N ILE A 153 6.18 9.81 1.74
CA ILE A 153 7.24 10.79 1.49
C ILE A 153 8.42 10.59 2.46
N VAL A 154 8.15 10.42 3.76
CA VAL A 154 9.20 10.18 4.74
C VAL A 154 9.97 8.88 4.43
N ILE A 155 9.26 7.81 4.10
CA ILE A 155 9.88 6.53 3.71
C ILE A 155 10.71 6.70 2.44
N ALA A 156 10.18 7.35 1.41
CA ALA A 156 10.88 7.56 0.13
C ALA A 156 12.15 8.41 0.30
N THR A 157 12.12 9.39 1.21
CA THR A 157 13.24 10.31 1.46
C THR A 157 14.37 9.61 2.24
N ASN A 158 14.03 8.80 3.25
CA ASN A 158 15.00 8.21 4.18
C ASN A 158 15.43 6.78 3.84
N ALA A 159 14.66 6.11 2.96
CA ALA A 159 14.96 4.76 2.50
C ALA A 159 14.74 4.64 0.99
N SER A 160 13.80 3.82 0.58
CA SER A 160 13.31 3.70 -0.79
C SER A 160 11.90 3.13 -0.78
N VAL A 161 11.16 3.38 -1.85
CA VAL A 161 9.86 2.74 -2.12
C VAL A 161 9.92 1.82 -3.36
N ALA A 162 11.10 1.68 -3.98
CA ALA A 162 11.27 0.88 -5.19
C ALA A 162 11.77 -0.53 -4.89
N GLY A 163 11.15 -1.54 -5.49
CA GLY A 163 11.55 -2.95 -5.39
C GLY A 163 12.97 -3.20 -5.89
N ALA A 164 13.38 -2.50 -6.95
CA ALA A 164 14.73 -2.54 -7.51
C ALA A 164 15.82 -2.01 -6.57
N ALA A 165 15.47 -1.13 -5.64
CA ALA A 165 16.41 -0.59 -4.65
C ALA A 165 16.40 -1.39 -3.34
N GLY A 166 15.22 -1.70 -2.82
CA GLY A 166 15.06 -2.23 -1.47
C GLY A 166 14.33 -3.57 -1.34
N GLY A 167 14.00 -4.24 -2.46
CA GLY A 167 13.14 -5.41 -2.45
C GLY A 167 11.65 -5.06 -2.28
N CYS A 168 10.80 -6.07 -2.27
CA CYS A 168 9.35 -5.87 -2.12
C CYS A 168 8.95 -5.32 -0.73
N GLN A 169 9.83 -5.43 0.29
CA GLN A 169 9.65 -4.74 1.58
C GLN A 169 9.54 -3.21 1.40
N ALA A 170 10.26 -2.64 0.44
CA ALA A 170 10.21 -1.22 0.14
C ALA A 170 8.87 -0.82 -0.51
N GLU A 171 8.31 -1.64 -1.38
CA GLU A 171 7.03 -1.39 -2.05
C GLU A 171 5.84 -1.71 -1.15
N CYS A 172 5.64 -3.02 -0.86
CA CYS A 172 4.52 -3.49 -0.06
C CYS A 172 4.61 -3.03 1.40
N GLY A 173 5.84 -2.89 1.96
CA GLY A 173 6.03 -2.35 3.30
C GLY A 173 5.62 -0.89 3.41
N ALA A 174 6.10 -0.06 2.49
CA ALA A 174 5.71 1.35 2.46
C ALA A 174 4.19 1.50 2.25
N ALA A 175 3.60 0.78 1.27
CA ALA A 175 2.16 0.81 1.03
C ALA A 175 1.34 0.37 2.26
N SER A 176 1.79 -0.70 2.95
CA SER A 176 1.12 -1.17 4.17
C SER A 176 1.23 -0.16 5.31
N ALA A 177 2.39 0.49 5.48
CA ALA A 177 2.59 1.53 6.48
C ALA A 177 1.73 2.77 6.22
N MET A 178 1.67 3.21 4.96
CA MET A 178 0.80 4.30 4.50
C MET A 178 -0.67 4.00 4.79
N ALA A 179 -1.13 2.80 4.43
CA ALA A 179 -2.49 2.35 4.64
C ALA A 179 -2.83 2.21 6.14
N ALA A 180 -1.92 1.64 6.94
CA ALA A 180 -2.13 1.46 8.37
C ALA A 180 -2.28 2.79 9.11
N ALA A 181 -1.39 3.76 8.87
CA ALA A 181 -1.48 5.09 9.48
C ALA A 181 -2.77 5.84 9.07
N ALA A 182 -3.15 5.76 7.79
CA ALA A 182 -4.38 6.37 7.29
C ALA A 182 -5.63 5.75 7.91
N MET A 183 -5.68 4.42 8.06
CA MET A 183 -6.80 3.74 8.73
C MET A 183 -6.89 4.12 10.21
N VAL A 184 -5.76 4.22 10.91
CA VAL A 184 -5.71 4.65 12.32
C VAL A 184 -6.32 6.04 12.47
N GLU A 185 -5.93 7.01 11.63
CA GLU A 185 -6.50 8.35 11.67
C GLU A 185 -7.99 8.38 11.36
N LEU A 186 -8.44 7.63 10.33
CA LEU A 186 -9.88 7.49 9.99
C LEU A 186 -10.70 6.90 11.13
N CYS A 187 -10.09 6.04 11.94
CA CYS A 187 -10.74 5.44 13.11
C CYS A 187 -10.63 6.31 14.37
N GLY A 188 -10.14 7.54 14.27
CA GLY A 188 -10.02 8.48 15.39
C GLY A 188 -8.79 8.25 16.27
N GLY A 189 -7.81 7.49 15.80
CA GLY A 189 -6.54 7.31 16.50
C GLY A 189 -5.69 8.58 16.49
N THR A 190 -4.75 8.65 17.43
CA THR A 190 -3.85 9.80 17.61
C THR A 190 -2.72 9.78 16.59
N PRO A 191 -2.02 10.92 16.34
CA PRO A 191 -0.81 10.96 15.55
C PRO A 191 0.24 9.93 16.01
N LYS A 192 0.37 9.72 17.31
CA LYS A 192 1.30 8.73 17.88
C LYS A 192 0.90 7.28 17.54
N GLN A 193 -0.40 6.98 17.56
CA GLN A 193 -0.88 5.66 17.10
C GLN A 193 -0.64 5.45 15.61
N CYS A 194 -0.73 6.49 14.77
CA CYS A 194 -0.35 6.41 13.35
C CYS A 194 1.13 6.05 13.17
N GLU A 195 2.03 6.61 14.00
CA GLU A 195 3.45 6.24 14.02
C GLU A 195 3.64 4.77 14.40
N HIS A 196 2.98 4.30 15.45
CA HIS A 196 3.05 2.89 15.86
C HIS A 196 2.58 1.95 14.75
N ALA A 197 1.45 2.26 14.11
CA ALA A 197 0.94 1.48 12.98
C ALA A 197 1.93 1.43 11.80
N CYS A 198 2.54 2.57 11.47
CA CYS A 198 3.60 2.66 10.45
C CYS A 198 4.77 1.73 10.79
N ALA A 199 5.30 1.83 12.01
CA ALA A 199 6.43 1.02 12.46
C ALA A 199 6.10 -0.49 12.47
N ILE A 200 4.92 -0.88 12.93
CA ILE A 200 4.49 -2.28 12.98
C ILE A 200 4.35 -2.84 11.57
N ALA A 201 3.70 -2.12 10.66
CA ALA A 201 3.51 -2.56 9.27
C ALA A 201 4.84 -2.80 8.56
N LEU A 202 5.83 -1.92 8.73
CA LEU A 202 7.16 -2.08 8.15
C LEU A 202 7.90 -3.28 8.74
N LYS A 203 7.91 -3.44 10.08
CA LYS A 203 8.63 -4.53 10.75
C LYS A 203 8.13 -5.92 10.32
N ASN A 204 6.82 -6.07 10.14
CA ASN A 204 6.21 -7.36 9.84
C ASN A 204 6.71 -8.00 8.55
N ILE A 205 7.20 -7.22 7.60
CA ILE A 205 7.63 -7.72 6.28
C ILE A 205 9.05 -7.33 5.90
N LEU A 206 9.90 -7.00 6.90
CA LEU A 206 11.33 -6.82 6.66
C LEU A 206 11.95 -8.05 6.00
N GLY A 207 12.77 -7.82 4.99
CA GLY A 207 13.43 -8.89 4.23
C GLY A 207 12.61 -9.45 3.06
N LEU A 208 11.39 -8.95 2.80
CA LEU A 208 10.60 -9.41 1.66
C LEU A 208 11.30 -9.02 0.35
N VAL A 209 11.71 -10.05 -0.41
CA VAL A 209 12.43 -9.90 -1.68
C VAL A 209 11.51 -9.51 -2.83
N CYS A 210 12.07 -8.90 -3.89
CA CYS A 210 11.37 -8.63 -5.14
C CYS A 210 11.86 -9.59 -6.22
N ASP A 211 11.07 -10.64 -6.50
CA ASP A 211 11.42 -11.77 -7.36
C ASP A 211 10.32 -12.08 -8.42
N PRO A 212 9.91 -11.06 -9.21
CA PRO A 212 8.79 -11.20 -10.14
C PRO A 212 9.09 -12.19 -11.25
N VAL A 213 8.14 -13.12 -11.49
CA VAL A 213 8.23 -14.10 -12.57
C VAL A 213 8.21 -13.37 -13.92
N ALA A 214 9.14 -13.71 -14.81
CA ALA A 214 9.32 -13.06 -16.11
C ALA A 214 9.60 -11.54 -16.03
N GLY A 215 9.98 -11.01 -14.87
CA GLY A 215 10.15 -9.57 -14.64
C GLY A 215 8.85 -8.75 -14.65
N LEU A 216 7.70 -9.42 -14.63
CA LEU A 216 6.40 -8.77 -14.73
C LEU A 216 5.76 -8.52 -13.35
N VAL A 217 5.11 -7.37 -13.19
CA VAL A 217 4.38 -6.99 -11.96
C VAL A 217 3.04 -7.75 -11.87
N GLU A 218 3.12 -9.10 -11.91
CA GLU A 218 1.98 -10.00 -11.90
C GLU A 218 2.12 -11.10 -10.84
N ILE A 219 3.15 -11.95 -10.97
CA ILE A 219 3.43 -13.08 -10.08
C ILE A 219 4.76 -12.84 -9.36
N PRO A 220 4.74 -12.68 -8.02
CA PRO A 220 3.65 -12.82 -7.06
C PRO A 220 2.90 -11.51 -6.74
N CYS A 221 3.17 -10.41 -7.42
CA CYS A 221 2.80 -9.04 -7.04
C CYS A 221 1.30 -8.88 -6.76
N ILE A 222 0.41 -9.44 -7.61
CA ILE A 222 -1.05 -9.34 -7.42
C ILE A 222 -1.45 -9.93 -6.06
N LYS A 223 -0.94 -11.11 -5.69
CA LYS A 223 -1.25 -11.75 -4.41
C LYS A 223 -0.58 -11.05 -3.22
N ARG A 224 0.58 -10.42 -3.42
CA ARG A 224 1.25 -9.62 -2.39
C ARG A 224 0.47 -8.37 -2.02
N ASN A 225 -0.33 -7.79 -2.91
CA ASN A 225 -1.24 -6.71 -2.56
C ASN A 225 -2.30 -7.15 -1.53
N ALA A 226 -2.87 -8.36 -1.69
CA ALA A 226 -3.77 -8.92 -0.69
C ALA A 226 -3.08 -9.19 0.65
N GLY A 227 -1.84 -9.72 0.63
CA GLY A 227 -1.03 -9.87 1.84
C GLY A 227 -0.69 -8.53 2.51
N GLY A 228 -0.38 -7.52 1.70
CA GLY A 228 -0.04 -6.17 2.16
C GLY A 228 -1.20 -5.45 2.84
N VAL A 229 -2.43 -5.55 2.32
CA VAL A 229 -3.60 -5.00 3.01
C VAL A 229 -3.87 -5.74 4.32
N GLY A 230 -3.64 -7.05 4.38
CA GLY A 230 -3.71 -7.82 5.62
C GLY A 230 -2.72 -7.32 6.66
N ASN A 231 -1.47 -7.09 6.26
CA ASN A 231 -0.44 -6.51 7.12
C ASN A 231 -0.84 -5.11 7.62
N ALA A 232 -1.38 -4.27 6.75
CA ALA A 232 -1.86 -2.94 7.12
C ALA A 232 -2.99 -2.99 8.16
N LEU A 233 -3.96 -3.90 7.98
CA LEU A 233 -5.05 -4.10 8.93
C LEU A 233 -4.54 -4.57 10.30
N VAL A 234 -3.66 -5.55 10.34
CA VAL A 234 -3.03 -6.03 11.58
C VAL A 234 -2.33 -4.88 12.32
N ALA A 235 -1.54 -4.07 11.59
CA ALA A 235 -0.80 -2.97 12.19
C ALA A 235 -1.73 -1.86 12.73
N ALA A 236 -2.80 -1.53 12.00
CA ALA A 236 -3.78 -0.54 12.41
C ALA A 236 -4.56 -1.00 13.64
N GLU A 237 -5.05 -2.24 13.67
CA GLU A 237 -5.78 -2.82 14.81
C GLU A 237 -4.92 -2.84 16.07
N LEU A 238 -3.65 -3.28 15.97
CA LEU A 238 -2.72 -3.28 17.11
C LEU A 238 -2.52 -1.86 17.66
N ALA A 239 -2.27 -0.88 16.81
CA ALA A 239 -2.04 0.50 17.23
C ALA A 239 -3.30 1.13 17.83
N LEU A 240 -4.49 0.89 17.27
CA LEU A 240 -5.76 1.36 17.81
C LEU A 240 -6.08 0.73 19.18
N ALA A 241 -5.69 -0.53 19.37
CA ALA A 241 -5.80 -1.22 20.65
C ALA A 241 -4.79 -0.72 21.71
N GLY A 242 -3.90 0.21 21.35
CA GLY A 242 -2.87 0.74 22.24
C GLY A 242 -1.59 -0.11 22.32
N VAL A 243 -1.41 -1.05 21.39
CA VAL A 243 -0.15 -1.82 21.28
C VAL A 243 0.91 -0.95 20.62
N GLU A 244 1.97 -0.67 21.35
CA GLU A 244 3.04 0.22 20.92
C GLU A 244 4.12 -0.53 20.14
N SER A 245 4.71 0.14 19.16
CA SER A 245 5.99 -0.27 18.61
C SER A 245 7.12 0.22 19.54
N HIS A 246 7.88 -0.71 20.15
CA HIS A 246 9.02 -0.33 20.98
C HIS A 246 10.18 0.27 20.16
N ILE A 247 10.25 -0.01 18.85
CA ILE A 247 11.19 0.62 17.94
C ILE A 247 10.42 1.70 17.17
N PRO A 248 10.86 2.97 17.24
CA PRO A 248 10.21 4.08 16.54
C PRO A 248 10.18 3.90 15.02
N ALA A 249 9.21 4.52 14.35
CA ALA A 249 9.03 4.37 12.89
C ALA A 249 10.28 4.77 12.10
N ASP A 250 10.94 5.85 12.47
CA ASP A 250 12.13 6.34 11.77
C ASP A 250 13.31 5.36 11.85
N GLU A 251 13.49 4.71 12.99
CA GLU A 251 14.51 3.65 13.14
C GLU A 251 14.14 2.41 12.31
N VAL A 252 12.86 2.06 12.23
CA VAL A 252 12.40 0.94 11.39
C VAL A 252 12.61 1.25 9.89
N ILE A 253 12.37 2.50 9.45
CA ILE A 253 12.65 2.95 8.09
C ILE A 253 14.15 2.80 7.76
N VAL A 254 15.02 3.23 8.66
CA VAL A 254 16.48 3.06 8.52
C VAL A 254 16.87 1.58 8.50
N ALA A 255 16.27 0.76 9.37
CA ALA A 255 16.50 -0.69 9.37
C ALA A 255 16.07 -1.33 8.05
N MET A 256 14.90 -0.96 7.51
CA MET A 256 14.41 -1.44 6.21
C MET A 256 15.41 -1.09 5.09
N LYS A 257 15.95 0.15 5.09
CA LYS A 257 16.96 0.55 4.13
C LYS A 257 18.20 -0.35 4.23
N LYS A 258 18.74 -0.53 5.43
CA LYS A 258 19.92 -1.38 5.66
C LYS A 258 19.71 -2.83 5.23
N VAL A 259 18.52 -3.40 5.51
CA VAL A 259 18.15 -4.75 5.05
C VAL A 259 18.11 -4.80 3.53
N GLY A 260 17.50 -3.78 2.89
CA GLY A 260 17.51 -3.66 1.44
C GLY A 260 18.91 -3.55 0.84
N ASP A 261 19.79 -2.75 1.44
CA ASP A 261 21.19 -2.60 1.00
C ASP A 261 21.97 -3.92 1.07
N MET A 262 21.71 -4.77 2.08
CA MET A 262 22.31 -6.09 2.25
C MET A 262 21.69 -7.18 1.35
N MET A 263 20.52 -6.93 0.78
CA MET A 263 19.85 -7.89 -0.11
C MET A 263 20.63 -8.07 -1.40
N SER A 264 20.81 -9.34 -1.83
CA SER A 264 21.45 -9.62 -3.13
C SER A 264 20.77 -8.86 -4.28
N PRO A 265 21.52 -8.27 -5.21
CA PRO A 265 20.94 -7.66 -6.41
C PRO A 265 20.01 -8.59 -7.20
N THR A 266 20.26 -9.90 -7.19
CA THR A 266 19.40 -10.89 -7.85
C THR A 266 18.01 -11.04 -7.24
N LEU A 267 17.78 -10.47 -6.04
CA LEU A 267 16.49 -10.46 -5.32
C LEU A 267 15.79 -9.08 -5.36
N LYS A 268 16.27 -8.18 -6.23
CA LYS A 268 15.81 -6.79 -6.38
C LYS A 268 15.22 -6.56 -7.77
N GLU A 269 14.09 -7.21 -8.07
CA GLU A 269 13.30 -7.01 -9.29
C GLU A 269 14.00 -7.45 -10.61
N THR A 270 15.09 -8.22 -10.53
CA THR A 270 15.88 -8.64 -11.69
C THR A 270 15.37 -9.93 -12.35
N ALA A 271 14.43 -10.64 -11.70
CA ALA A 271 14.00 -11.98 -12.11
C ALA A 271 15.14 -13.04 -12.17
N GLU A 272 16.27 -12.78 -11.51
CA GLU A 272 17.45 -13.66 -11.53
C GLU A 272 17.51 -14.64 -10.36
N ALA A 273 16.58 -14.52 -9.38
CA ALA A 273 16.51 -15.41 -8.22
C ALA A 273 15.07 -15.60 -7.73
N GLY A 274 14.91 -16.30 -6.61
CA GLY A 274 13.61 -16.52 -5.96
C GLY A 274 12.61 -17.27 -6.84
N LEU A 275 11.37 -16.81 -6.86
CA LEU A 275 10.28 -17.44 -7.62
C LEU A 275 10.54 -17.47 -9.13
N ALA A 276 11.18 -16.43 -9.66
CA ALA A 276 11.46 -16.32 -11.10
C ALA A 276 12.35 -17.47 -11.63
N THR A 277 13.23 -18.00 -10.80
CA THR A 277 14.17 -19.06 -11.20
C THR A 277 13.69 -20.48 -10.91
N THR A 278 12.51 -20.64 -10.32
CA THR A 278 11.90 -21.97 -10.15
C THR A 278 11.61 -22.63 -11.50
N PRO A 279 11.54 -23.98 -11.58
CA PRO A 279 11.19 -24.65 -12.82
C PRO A 279 9.89 -24.13 -13.47
N THR A 280 8.88 -23.85 -12.64
CA THR A 280 7.61 -23.28 -13.12
C THR A 280 7.77 -21.81 -13.53
N GLY A 281 8.53 -21.00 -12.78
CA GLY A 281 8.81 -19.61 -13.13
C GLY A 281 9.46 -19.48 -14.49
N LYS A 282 10.46 -20.32 -14.78
CA LYS A 282 11.14 -20.37 -16.08
C LYS A 282 10.19 -20.75 -17.23
N LYS A 283 9.35 -21.79 -17.04
CA LYS A 283 8.33 -22.17 -18.03
C LYS A 283 7.32 -21.07 -18.31
N LEU A 284 6.91 -20.30 -17.27
CA LEU A 284 6.02 -19.16 -17.46
C LEU A 284 6.73 -18.03 -18.22
N CYS A 285 8.01 -17.79 -17.96
CA CYS A 285 8.82 -16.82 -18.70
C CYS A 285 8.93 -17.19 -20.18
N GLU A 286 9.25 -18.45 -20.47
CA GLU A 286 9.28 -18.99 -21.85
C GLU A 286 7.91 -18.84 -22.56
N LYS A 287 6.81 -19.05 -21.86
CA LYS A 287 5.46 -18.87 -22.42
C LYS A 287 5.19 -17.42 -22.85
N VAL A 288 5.78 -16.43 -22.17
CA VAL A 288 5.57 -14.99 -22.45
C VAL A 288 6.49 -14.47 -23.54
N PHE A 289 7.75 -14.92 -23.55
CA PHE A 289 8.80 -14.33 -24.40
C PHE A 289 9.42 -15.32 -25.42
N GLY A 290 9.15 -16.61 -25.27
CA GLY A 290 9.62 -17.65 -26.18
C GLY A 290 8.65 -17.87 -27.31
#